data_213a98202cdcfb6f452013e7117c175a
#
_entry.id   213a98202cdcfb6f452013e7117c175a
#
_cell.length_a   1.000
_cell.length_b   1.000
_cell.length_c   1.000
_cell.angle_alpha   90.00
_cell.angle_beta   90.00
_cell.angle_gamma   90.00
#
_symmetry.space_group_name_H-M   'P 1'
#
loop_
_entity.id
_entity.type
_entity.pdbx_description
1 polymer ?
#
loop_
_entity_poly.entity_id
_entity_poly.type
_entity_poly.pdbx_seq_one_letter_code
_entity_poly.pdbx_strand_id
1 'polypeptide(L)'
;MNRIFLAAIIPLLLTSLGNQTFAQLDERLAVLETNFGTIVIEFFPHDAPNHVDNFIGLTESGFYDGTIFHRIIPDFMIQGGDPNTISGDPSTWGQGGPDERVEAEFNTIKHNRGIVSMARSADPDSAGSQFFIVHKDSNFLDEQYTVFGRIVTEESFQVLDKIAAVKTGTNDVPLDTEQLKIIKATTVNRSEVSNLLDLSEPERTQSVMTPSPGNQKFQSNLHEIEFSVPEGWLLQEPDKIQEDSPDVVAVGPKVGEMNPVISLIIQQTNQRTLDEIISERIDMLNQAVESGDLTIISQEKIIVNDNQAYVTEAEGY
;
A
#
# COMPACT_ATOMS: atom_id res chain seq x y z
N MET A 1 -52.13 -31.28 -24.58
CA MET A 1 -50.93 -31.89 -23.97
C MET A 1 -49.92 -30.78 -23.70
N ASN A 2 -50.00 -30.19 -22.52
CA ASN A 2 -49.09 -29.11 -22.08
C ASN A 2 -47.81 -29.73 -21.49
N ARG A 3 -46.67 -29.48 -22.10
CA ARG A 3 -45.37 -29.83 -21.52
C ARG A 3 -44.88 -28.63 -20.73
N ILE A 4 -44.85 -28.78 -19.40
CA ILE A 4 -44.20 -27.84 -18.47
C ILE A 4 -42.71 -28.18 -18.45
N PHE A 5 -41.86 -27.28 -18.90
CA PHE A 5 -40.42 -27.35 -18.68
C PHE A 5 -40.11 -26.71 -17.34
N LEU A 6 -39.72 -27.51 -16.38
CA LEU A 6 -39.17 -27.05 -15.09
C LEU A 6 -37.69 -26.77 -15.30
N ALA A 7 -37.32 -25.52 -15.39
CA ALA A 7 -35.90 -25.10 -15.35
C ALA A 7 -35.45 -25.04 -13.89
N ALA A 8 -34.63 -26.00 -13.48
CA ALA A 8 -33.95 -25.93 -12.19
C ALA A 8 -32.82 -24.91 -12.27
N ILE A 9 -32.99 -23.77 -11.60
CA ILE A 9 -31.92 -22.81 -11.35
C ILE A 9 -31.08 -23.40 -10.21
N ILE A 10 -29.91 -23.92 -10.55
CA ILE A 10 -28.88 -24.27 -9.58
C ILE A 10 -28.17 -22.94 -9.24
N PRO A 11 -28.22 -22.47 -7.99
CA PRO A 11 -27.38 -21.36 -7.62
C PRO A 11 -25.92 -21.85 -7.65
N LEU A 12 -25.17 -21.37 -8.63
CA LEU A 12 -23.72 -21.50 -8.63
C LEU A 12 -23.20 -20.63 -7.48
N LEU A 13 -22.89 -21.27 -6.36
CA LEU A 13 -22.09 -20.67 -5.31
C LEU A 13 -20.70 -20.43 -5.91
N LEU A 14 -20.51 -19.26 -6.51
CA LEU A 14 -19.19 -18.69 -6.71
C LEU A 14 -18.65 -18.39 -5.31
N THR A 15 -17.82 -19.29 -4.78
CA THR A 15 -16.87 -18.93 -3.73
C THR A 15 -15.93 -17.91 -4.36
N SER A 16 -16.23 -16.63 -4.15
CA SER A 16 -15.28 -15.55 -4.40
C SER A 16 -14.06 -15.85 -3.51
N LEU A 17 -12.98 -16.31 -4.10
CA LEU A 17 -11.65 -16.08 -3.58
C LEU A 17 -11.49 -14.55 -3.65
N GLY A 18 -11.82 -13.87 -2.54
CA GLY A 18 -11.97 -12.45 -2.51
C GLY A 18 -10.61 -11.78 -2.53
N ASN A 19 -10.39 -10.97 -3.55
CA ASN A 19 -9.51 -9.82 -3.39
C ASN A 19 -10.07 -9.01 -2.21
N GLN A 20 -9.30 -8.91 -1.13
CA GLN A 20 -9.68 -8.06 -0.01
C GLN A 20 -9.73 -6.63 -0.52
N THR A 21 -10.78 -5.91 -0.22
CA THR A 21 -10.87 -4.49 -0.58
C THR A 21 -9.91 -3.70 0.32
N PHE A 22 -9.41 -2.55 -0.14
CA PHE A 22 -8.55 -1.66 0.68
C PHE A 22 -9.17 -1.37 2.04
N ALA A 23 -10.48 -1.08 2.09
CA ALA A 23 -11.20 -0.86 3.34
C ALA A 23 -11.16 -2.07 4.30
N GLN A 24 -11.09 -3.30 3.80
CA GLN A 24 -10.91 -4.48 4.64
C GLN A 24 -9.47 -4.61 5.14
N LEU A 25 -8.48 -4.22 4.34
CA LEU A 25 -7.08 -4.22 4.74
C LEU A 25 -6.78 -3.13 5.77
N ASP A 26 -7.40 -1.96 5.67
CA ASP A 26 -7.27 -0.85 6.64
C ASP A 26 -7.77 -1.24 8.05
N GLU A 27 -8.77 -2.12 8.12
CA GLU A 27 -9.29 -2.62 9.40
C GLU A 27 -8.44 -3.76 10.00
N ARG A 28 -7.44 -4.26 9.27
CA ARG A 28 -6.58 -5.35 9.74
C ARG A 28 -5.32 -4.80 10.42
N LEU A 29 -4.94 -5.48 11.49
CA LEU A 29 -3.67 -5.27 12.19
C LEU A 29 -2.92 -6.59 12.27
N ALA A 30 -1.58 -6.56 12.28
CA ALA A 30 -0.81 -7.72 12.68
C ALA A 30 -0.41 -7.61 14.15
N VAL A 31 -0.42 -8.75 14.83
CA VAL A 31 0.00 -8.90 16.23
C VAL A 31 1.13 -9.92 16.27
N LEU A 32 2.33 -9.47 16.66
CA LEU A 32 3.50 -10.32 16.83
C LEU A 32 3.74 -10.52 18.32
N GLU A 33 3.47 -11.71 18.82
CA GLU A 33 3.80 -12.11 20.21
C GLU A 33 5.29 -12.47 20.29
N THR A 34 6.02 -11.79 21.15
CA THR A 34 7.45 -12.03 21.39
C THR A 34 7.73 -12.31 22.87
N ASN A 35 8.93 -12.79 23.17
CA ASN A 35 9.35 -12.96 24.59
C ASN A 35 9.49 -11.62 25.34
N PHE A 36 9.55 -10.49 24.63
CA PHE A 36 9.63 -9.15 25.24
C PHE A 36 8.28 -8.45 25.40
N GLY A 37 7.21 -9.03 24.86
CA GLY A 37 5.85 -8.49 24.82
C GLY A 37 5.29 -8.50 23.40
N THR A 38 4.26 -7.71 23.17
CA THR A 38 3.49 -7.71 21.93
C THR A 38 3.84 -6.50 21.05
N ILE A 39 4.01 -6.75 19.75
CA ILE A 39 4.12 -5.72 18.73
C ILE A 39 2.84 -5.74 17.91
N VAL A 40 2.15 -4.60 17.80
CA VAL A 40 0.95 -4.43 16.99
C VAL A 40 1.29 -3.51 15.82
N ILE A 41 1.04 -3.99 14.60
CA ILE A 41 1.34 -3.29 13.35
C ILE A 41 0.04 -2.90 12.65
N GLU A 42 -0.11 -1.63 12.36
CA GLU A 42 -1.08 -1.05 11.44
C GLU A 42 -0.49 -1.03 10.02
N PHE A 43 -1.32 -1.29 9.03
CA PHE A 43 -0.89 -1.36 7.63
C PHE A 43 -1.21 -0.10 6.84
N PHE A 44 -0.51 0.11 5.74
CA PHE A 44 -0.72 1.18 4.76
C PHE A 44 -1.08 0.60 3.38
N PRO A 45 -2.26 -0.02 3.21
CA PRO A 45 -2.64 -0.69 1.98
C PRO A 45 -2.82 0.25 0.79
N HIS A 46 -3.01 1.55 1.01
CA HIS A 46 -3.06 2.55 -0.05
C HIS A 46 -1.67 2.91 -0.61
N ASP A 47 -0.61 2.67 0.17
CA ASP A 47 0.76 2.99 -0.21
C ASP A 47 1.55 1.77 -0.70
N ALA A 48 1.22 0.57 -0.20
CA ALA A 48 1.91 -0.68 -0.50
C ALA A 48 0.96 -1.89 -0.46
N PRO A 49 -0.05 -1.94 -1.34
CA PRO A 49 -1.09 -2.98 -1.31
C PRO A 49 -0.55 -4.40 -1.39
N ASN A 50 0.39 -4.66 -2.30
CA ASN A 50 0.94 -6.00 -2.51
C ASN A 50 1.80 -6.46 -1.33
N HIS A 51 2.57 -5.55 -0.72
CA HIS A 51 3.36 -5.86 0.47
C HIS A 51 2.48 -6.12 1.69
N VAL A 52 1.37 -5.37 1.85
CA VAL A 52 0.40 -5.60 2.92
C VAL A 52 -0.28 -6.96 2.75
N ASP A 53 -0.78 -7.27 1.56
CA ASP A 53 -1.44 -8.55 1.27
C ASP A 53 -0.48 -9.73 1.49
N ASN A 54 0.76 -9.63 1.00
CA ASN A 54 1.82 -10.61 1.21
C ASN A 54 2.12 -10.81 2.71
N PHE A 55 2.28 -9.74 3.47
CA PHE A 55 2.57 -9.83 4.92
C PHE A 55 1.42 -10.46 5.69
N ILE A 56 0.17 -10.11 5.37
CA ILE A 56 -1.03 -10.71 5.96
C ILE A 56 -1.09 -12.20 5.62
N GLY A 57 -0.93 -12.58 4.34
CA GLY A 57 -0.95 -13.98 3.90
C GLY A 57 0.12 -14.83 4.59
N LEU A 58 1.34 -14.31 4.70
CA LEU A 58 2.42 -14.99 5.43
C LEU A 58 2.10 -15.11 6.93
N THR A 59 1.53 -14.08 7.54
CA THR A 59 1.11 -14.10 8.95
C THR A 59 0.03 -15.16 9.17
N GLU A 60 -1.00 -15.20 8.35
CA GLU A 60 -2.12 -16.14 8.47
C GLU A 60 -1.71 -17.60 8.21
N SER A 61 -0.70 -17.80 7.36
CA SER A 61 -0.11 -19.14 7.14
C SER A 61 0.77 -19.62 8.28
N GLY A 62 1.09 -18.77 9.26
CA GLY A 62 2.00 -19.06 10.37
C GLY A 62 3.48 -19.03 9.94
N PHE A 63 3.81 -18.41 8.82
CA PHE A 63 5.16 -18.35 8.29
C PHE A 63 6.16 -17.69 9.26
N TYR A 64 5.72 -16.70 10.02
CA TYR A 64 6.56 -15.97 10.96
C TYR A 64 6.73 -16.66 12.31
N ASP A 65 5.94 -17.70 12.61
CA ASP A 65 5.98 -18.40 13.90
C ASP A 65 7.34 -19.07 14.11
N GLY A 66 8.02 -18.72 15.19
CA GLY A 66 9.35 -19.23 15.54
C GLY A 66 10.53 -18.53 14.85
N THR A 67 10.30 -17.64 13.88
CA THR A 67 11.38 -16.80 13.33
C THR A 67 11.89 -15.83 14.42
N ILE A 68 13.10 -15.29 14.25
CA ILE A 68 13.69 -14.32 15.18
C ILE A 68 13.99 -12.98 14.51
N PHE A 69 14.16 -11.96 15.34
CA PHE A 69 14.85 -10.74 14.91
C PHE A 69 16.35 -11.05 14.83
N HIS A 70 16.84 -11.35 13.64
CA HIS A 70 18.18 -11.89 13.40
C HIS A 70 19.27 -10.84 13.15
N ARG A 71 18.88 -9.58 12.91
CA ARG A 71 19.79 -8.45 12.76
C ARG A 71 19.26 -7.25 13.54
N ILE A 72 20.09 -6.74 14.44
CA ILE A 72 19.69 -5.67 15.37
C ILE A 72 20.78 -4.61 15.38
N ILE A 73 20.42 -3.40 15.04
CA ILE A 73 21.31 -2.24 15.09
C ILE A 73 20.64 -1.18 15.97
N PRO A 74 21.11 -0.98 17.22
CA PRO A 74 20.62 0.10 18.06
C PRO A 74 20.69 1.45 17.35
N ASP A 75 19.72 2.32 17.62
CA ASP A 75 19.61 3.62 16.94
C ASP A 75 19.42 3.55 15.42
N PHE A 76 19.02 2.39 14.89
CA PHE A 76 18.70 2.23 13.49
C PHE A 76 17.42 1.37 13.30
N MET A 77 17.51 0.04 13.39
CA MET A 77 16.38 -0.85 13.14
C MET A 77 16.57 -2.24 13.79
N ILE A 78 15.48 -3.00 13.87
CA ILE A 78 15.48 -4.44 14.11
C ILE A 78 14.89 -5.14 12.88
N GLN A 79 15.53 -6.20 12.40
CA GLN A 79 15.14 -6.95 11.19
C GLN A 79 14.81 -8.40 11.54
N GLY A 80 13.66 -8.88 11.03
CA GLY A 80 13.16 -10.24 11.23
C GLY A 80 12.53 -10.83 9.96
N GLY A 81 11.77 -11.93 10.12
CA GLY A 81 10.98 -12.54 9.06
C GLY A 81 11.76 -13.49 8.13
N ASP A 82 12.96 -13.92 8.53
CA ASP A 82 13.74 -14.93 7.79
C ASP A 82 13.43 -16.35 8.29
N PRO A 83 12.86 -17.26 7.47
CA PRO A 83 12.55 -18.63 7.86
C PRO A 83 13.79 -19.49 8.18
N ASN A 84 14.98 -19.13 7.66
CA ASN A 84 16.22 -19.83 8.00
C ASN A 84 16.56 -19.72 9.48
N THR A 85 15.98 -18.73 10.18
CA THR A 85 16.22 -18.52 11.61
C THR A 85 15.52 -19.53 12.52
N ILE A 86 14.55 -20.29 12.00
CA ILE A 86 13.84 -21.32 12.81
C ILE A 86 14.76 -22.50 13.13
N SER A 87 15.53 -22.98 12.16
CA SER A 87 16.37 -24.16 12.30
C SER A 87 17.63 -24.16 11.45
N GLY A 88 17.88 -23.07 10.71
CA GLY A 88 19.04 -22.95 9.81
C GLY A 88 20.32 -22.55 10.53
N ASP A 89 21.46 -22.76 9.85
CA ASP A 89 22.76 -22.29 10.32
C ASP A 89 22.77 -20.75 10.36
N PRO A 90 23.25 -20.09 11.41
CA PRO A 90 23.35 -18.64 11.50
C PRO A 90 24.05 -17.96 10.31
N SER A 91 24.94 -18.69 9.60
CA SER A 91 25.57 -18.16 8.37
C SER A 91 24.62 -17.99 7.20
N THR A 92 23.41 -18.56 7.26
CA THR A 92 22.36 -18.45 6.24
C THR A 92 21.30 -17.40 6.58
N TRP A 93 21.37 -16.82 7.78
CA TRP A 93 20.40 -15.81 8.21
C TRP A 93 20.50 -14.54 7.37
N GLY A 94 19.38 -13.95 7.08
CA GLY A 94 19.24 -12.81 6.16
C GLY A 94 19.13 -13.21 4.69
N GLN A 95 19.17 -14.53 4.37
CA GLN A 95 19.10 -15.01 2.99
C GLN A 95 17.82 -15.79 2.66
N GLY A 96 17.02 -16.14 3.68
CA GLY A 96 15.78 -16.89 3.51
C GLY A 96 14.59 -16.02 3.14
N GLY A 97 13.55 -16.68 2.64
CA GLY A 97 12.26 -16.07 2.27
C GLY A 97 11.41 -17.05 1.49
N PRO A 98 10.17 -16.69 1.13
CA PRO A 98 9.34 -17.46 0.23
C PRO A 98 9.93 -17.46 -1.20
N ASP A 99 9.48 -18.39 -2.05
CA ASP A 99 9.89 -18.42 -3.47
C ASP A 99 9.32 -17.22 -4.24
N GLU A 100 8.12 -16.79 -3.87
CA GLU A 100 7.45 -15.62 -4.47
C GLU A 100 8.09 -14.33 -3.97
N ARG A 101 8.23 -13.36 -4.88
CA ARG A 101 8.76 -12.04 -4.60
C ARG A 101 7.70 -10.99 -4.85
N VAL A 102 7.83 -9.87 -4.15
CA VAL A 102 6.93 -8.73 -4.29
C VAL A 102 7.71 -7.60 -4.94
N GLU A 103 7.16 -7.06 -6.03
CA GLU A 103 7.71 -5.89 -6.70
C GLU A 103 7.71 -4.68 -5.75
N ALA A 104 8.68 -3.78 -5.92
CA ALA A 104 8.84 -2.63 -5.04
C ALA A 104 7.63 -1.67 -5.14
N GLU A 105 7.15 -1.22 -3.99
CA GLU A 105 6.11 -0.20 -3.85
C GLU A 105 6.69 0.99 -3.07
N PHE A 106 7.76 1.59 -3.60
CA PHE A 106 8.40 2.73 -2.94
C PHE A 106 7.41 3.89 -2.83
N ASN A 107 7.34 4.47 -1.64
CA ASN A 107 6.40 5.54 -1.34
C ASN A 107 7.07 6.67 -0.53
N THR A 108 6.35 7.74 -0.30
CA THR A 108 6.87 8.95 0.32
C THR A 108 6.83 8.96 1.84
N ILE A 109 6.36 7.87 2.49
CA ILE A 109 6.34 7.77 3.95
C ILE A 109 7.77 7.73 4.47
N LYS A 110 8.09 8.61 5.40
CA LYS A 110 9.42 8.71 6.00
C LYS A 110 9.70 7.56 6.95
N HIS A 111 10.91 7.06 6.92
CA HIS A 111 11.40 6.02 7.85
C HIS A 111 11.63 6.58 9.26
N ASN A 112 10.59 7.15 9.86
CA ASN A 112 10.60 7.60 11.24
C ASN A 112 10.48 6.41 12.20
N ARG A 113 10.83 6.61 13.47
CA ARG A 113 10.74 5.58 14.50
C ARG A 113 9.36 4.90 14.52
N GLY A 114 9.36 3.59 14.55
CA GLY A 114 8.16 2.75 14.57
C GLY A 114 7.62 2.34 13.20
N ILE A 115 8.13 2.90 12.12
CA ILE A 115 7.78 2.50 10.75
C ILE A 115 8.25 1.07 10.50
N VAL A 116 7.41 0.31 9.76
CA VAL A 116 7.69 -1.06 9.32
C VAL A 116 7.86 -1.04 7.81
N SER A 117 9.00 -1.57 7.35
CA SER A 117 9.39 -1.54 5.95
C SER A 117 9.95 -2.89 5.52
N MET A 118 9.86 -3.19 4.23
CA MET A 118 10.32 -4.47 3.67
C MET A 118 11.83 -4.48 3.44
N ALA A 119 12.49 -5.52 3.91
CA ALA A 119 13.89 -5.76 3.57
C ALA A 119 14.00 -6.37 2.17
N ARG A 120 15.09 -6.05 1.47
CA ARG A 120 15.38 -6.52 0.11
C ARG A 120 16.87 -6.68 -0.15
N SER A 121 17.23 -7.37 -1.22
CA SER A 121 18.58 -7.43 -1.74
C SER A 121 18.95 -6.16 -2.55
N ALA A 122 19.97 -6.23 -3.38
CA ALA A 122 20.30 -5.13 -4.29
C ALA A 122 19.22 -4.90 -5.37
N ASP A 123 18.48 -5.95 -5.74
CA ASP A 123 17.35 -5.86 -6.63
C ASP A 123 16.15 -5.29 -5.87
N PRO A 124 15.53 -4.17 -6.32
CA PRO A 124 14.34 -3.60 -5.70
C PRO A 124 13.18 -4.59 -5.57
N ASP A 125 12.99 -5.46 -6.58
CA ASP A 125 11.88 -6.40 -6.68
C ASP A 125 12.18 -7.76 -6.01
N SER A 126 13.13 -7.78 -5.07
CA SER A 126 13.54 -8.99 -4.34
C SER A 126 12.88 -9.15 -2.97
N ALA A 127 11.96 -8.29 -2.61
CA ALA A 127 11.23 -8.39 -1.34
C ALA A 127 10.50 -9.73 -1.23
N GLY A 128 10.41 -10.29 -0.02
CA GLY A 128 9.73 -11.56 0.23
C GLY A 128 9.03 -11.54 1.59
N SER A 129 9.70 -12.06 2.61
CA SER A 129 9.16 -12.12 3.98
C SER A 129 9.90 -11.27 4.99
N GLN A 130 11.15 -10.89 4.70
CA GLN A 130 11.95 -10.16 5.68
C GLN A 130 11.51 -8.70 5.78
N PHE A 131 11.35 -8.22 7.00
CA PHE A 131 10.95 -6.86 7.31
C PHE A 131 11.84 -6.26 8.39
N PHE A 132 11.81 -4.95 8.51
CA PHE A 132 12.46 -4.27 9.62
C PHE A 132 11.55 -3.21 10.25
N ILE A 133 11.76 -2.97 11.55
CA ILE A 133 11.08 -1.92 12.30
C ILE A 133 12.11 -0.87 12.66
N VAL A 134 11.85 0.35 12.28
CA VAL A 134 12.76 1.49 12.52
C VAL A 134 12.79 1.83 14.00
N HIS A 135 13.98 1.74 14.62
CA HIS A 135 14.19 2.08 16.03
C HIS A 135 14.44 3.59 16.24
N LYS A 136 15.08 4.26 15.28
CA LYS A 136 15.32 5.70 15.27
C LYS A 136 15.22 6.22 13.83
N ASP A 137 14.72 7.45 13.68
CA ASP A 137 14.52 8.08 12.38
C ASP A 137 15.69 7.86 11.43
N SER A 138 15.40 7.27 10.28
CA SER A 138 16.37 6.77 9.31
C SER A 138 16.01 7.21 7.89
N ASN A 139 15.78 8.52 7.73
CA ASN A 139 15.26 9.12 6.50
C ASN A 139 16.18 8.94 5.27
N PHE A 140 17.40 8.44 5.45
CA PHE A 140 18.26 8.03 4.33
C PHE A 140 17.75 6.77 3.59
N LEU A 141 16.73 6.09 4.13
CA LEU A 141 16.04 4.96 3.49
C LEU A 141 14.83 5.39 2.66
N ASP A 142 14.39 6.65 2.80
CA ASP A 142 13.18 7.16 2.17
C ASP A 142 13.23 6.95 0.65
N GLU A 143 12.09 6.52 0.09
CA GLU A 143 11.91 6.24 -1.34
C GLU A 143 12.86 5.15 -1.91
N GLN A 144 13.56 4.39 -1.04
CA GLN A 144 14.45 3.30 -1.43
C GLN A 144 14.02 1.94 -0.87
N TYR A 145 13.09 1.95 0.09
CA TYR A 145 12.48 0.76 0.68
C TYR A 145 10.98 0.95 0.77
N THR A 146 10.22 -0.14 0.61
CA THR A 146 8.76 -0.11 0.69
C THR A 146 8.30 -0.05 2.14
N VAL A 147 7.79 1.09 2.56
CA VAL A 147 7.07 1.23 3.82
C VAL A 147 5.67 0.64 3.64
N PHE A 148 5.25 -0.28 4.50
CA PHE A 148 3.94 -0.92 4.41
C PHE A 148 3.12 -0.88 5.71
N GLY A 149 3.69 -0.32 6.79
CA GLY A 149 3.00 -0.22 8.08
C GLY A 149 3.78 0.53 9.15
N ARG A 150 3.22 0.56 10.35
CA ARG A 150 3.85 1.10 11.56
C ARG A 150 3.36 0.39 12.82
N ILE A 151 4.14 0.45 13.89
CA ILE A 151 3.71 -0.02 15.21
C ILE A 151 2.81 1.03 15.88
N VAL A 152 1.75 0.58 16.60
CA VAL A 152 0.66 1.46 17.06
C VAL A 152 0.25 1.31 18.53
N THR A 153 1.08 0.70 19.38
CA THR A 153 0.81 0.67 20.81
C THR A 153 2.04 1.08 21.61
N GLU A 154 1.84 1.65 22.80
CA GLU A 154 2.94 1.99 23.70
C GLU A 154 3.78 0.76 24.05
N GLU A 155 3.14 -0.40 24.25
CA GLU A 155 3.84 -1.67 24.48
C GLU A 155 4.74 -2.02 23.30
N SER A 156 4.27 -1.85 22.06
CA SER A 156 5.06 -2.12 20.84
C SER A 156 6.35 -1.31 20.80
N PHE A 157 6.29 -0.02 21.16
CA PHE A 157 7.48 0.83 21.26
C PHE A 157 8.43 0.39 22.37
N GLN A 158 7.90 -0.05 23.53
CA GLN A 158 8.71 -0.59 24.62
C GLN A 158 9.37 -1.91 24.25
N VAL A 159 8.66 -2.78 23.50
CA VAL A 159 9.20 -4.03 22.98
C VAL A 159 10.30 -3.76 21.95
N LEU A 160 10.09 -2.83 21.05
CA LEU A 160 11.10 -2.37 20.08
C LEU A 160 12.40 -1.94 20.80
N ASP A 161 12.30 -1.13 21.85
CA ASP A 161 13.45 -0.69 22.65
C ASP A 161 14.18 -1.85 23.34
N LYS A 162 13.42 -2.79 23.93
CA LYS A 162 14.00 -3.96 24.59
C LYS A 162 14.75 -4.85 23.62
N ILE A 163 14.19 -5.09 22.41
CA ILE A 163 14.84 -5.86 21.36
C ILE A 163 16.08 -5.13 20.87
N ALA A 164 15.99 -3.83 20.59
CA ALA A 164 17.11 -3.02 20.12
C ALA A 164 18.27 -2.91 21.13
N ALA A 165 18.00 -3.11 22.42
CA ALA A 165 19.01 -3.11 23.50
C ALA A 165 19.75 -4.43 23.66
N VAL A 166 19.38 -5.49 22.93
CA VAL A 166 20.05 -6.80 23.00
C VAL A 166 21.47 -6.68 22.46
N LYS A 167 22.40 -7.38 23.12
CA LYS A 167 23.81 -7.40 22.68
C LYS A 167 23.96 -8.16 21.37
N THR A 168 24.65 -7.56 20.43
CA THR A 168 24.98 -8.14 19.13
C THR A 168 26.46 -8.45 18.99
N GLY A 169 26.76 -9.40 18.14
CA GLY A 169 28.11 -9.79 17.74
C GLY A 169 28.48 -9.27 16.34
N THR A 170 29.24 -10.08 15.63
CA THR A 170 29.65 -9.77 14.25
C THR A 170 28.41 -9.72 13.34
N ASN A 171 28.39 -8.80 12.37
CA ASN A 171 27.30 -8.59 11.42
C ASN A 171 25.95 -8.27 12.08
N ASP A 172 25.96 -7.61 13.24
CA ASP A 172 24.75 -7.20 13.95
C ASP A 172 23.83 -8.36 14.40
N VAL A 173 24.36 -9.59 14.39
CA VAL A 173 23.65 -10.80 14.82
C VAL A 173 23.57 -10.81 16.35
N PRO A 174 22.38 -11.01 16.96
CA PRO A 174 22.25 -11.05 18.42
C PRO A 174 22.97 -12.27 19.02
N LEU A 175 23.58 -12.07 20.20
CA LEU A 175 24.32 -13.11 20.91
C LEU A 175 23.41 -14.12 21.62
N ASP A 176 22.21 -13.69 22.04
CA ASP A 176 21.17 -14.54 22.63
C ASP A 176 19.91 -14.45 21.76
N THR A 177 19.66 -15.50 21.02
CA THR A 177 18.58 -15.56 20.03
C THR A 177 17.28 -16.14 20.57
N GLU A 178 17.33 -16.90 21.69
CA GLU A 178 16.15 -17.56 22.25
C GLU A 178 15.06 -16.55 22.67
N GLN A 179 15.48 -15.37 23.13
CA GLN A 179 14.54 -14.33 23.57
C GLN A 179 13.97 -13.49 22.41
N LEU A 180 14.48 -13.66 21.18
CA LEU A 180 14.13 -12.82 20.03
C LEU A 180 13.11 -13.47 19.10
N LYS A 181 12.47 -14.54 19.55
CA LYS A 181 11.49 -15.27 18.75
C LYS A 181 10.17 -14.50 18.64
N ILE A 182 9.63 -14.49 17.43
CA ILE A 182 8.22 -14.26 17.18
C ILE A 182 7.53 -15.59 17.55
N ILE A 183 6.94 -15.64 18.73
CA ILE A 183 6.30 -16.84 19.26
C ILE A 183 5.09 -17.20 18.40
N LYS A 184 4.31 -16.17 18.06
CA LYS A 184 3.11 -16.25 17.25
C LYS A 184 2.89 -14.95 16.49
N ALA A 185 2.53 -15.07 15.23
CA ALA A 185 2.04 -13.96 14.42
C ALA A 185 0.58 -14.22 14.06
N THR A 186 -0.29 -13.23 14.26
CA THR A 186 -1.72 -13.31 13.93
C THR A 186 -2.20 -12.00 13.32
N THR A 187 -3.30 -12.05 12.60
CA THR A 187 -4.03 -10.85 12.18
C THR A 187 -5.30 -10.71 13.00
N VAL A 188 -5.65 -9.48 13.36
CA VAL A 188 -6.85 -9.13 14.12
C VAL A 188 -7.53 -7.93 13.46
N ASN A 189 -8.80 -7.69 13.81
CA ASN A 189 -9.45 -6.46 13.39
C ASN A 189 -9.08 -5.33 14.36
N ARG A 190 -9.00 -4.11 13.84
CA ARG A 190 -8.70 -2.89 14.61
C ARG A 190 -9.59 -2.76 15.86
N SER A 191 -10.87 -3.14 15.75
CA SER A 191 -11.83 -3.12 16.86
C SER A 191 -11.51 -4.08 18.01
N GLU A 192 -10.63 -5.05 17.81
CA GLU A 192 -10.22 -6.04 18.84
C GLU A 192 -9.05 -5.55 19.69
N VAL A 193 -8.40 -4.44 19.29
CA VAL A 193 -7.28 -3.83 20.01
C VAL A 193 -7.73 -2.52 20.64
N SER A 194 -7.79 -2.50 21.99
CA SER A 194 -8.36 -1.36 22.74
C SER A 194 -7.36 -0.27 23.14
N ASN A 195 -6.06 -0.52 22.98
CA ASN A 195 -4.98 0.36 23.44
C ASN A 195 -4.14 0.94 22.29
N LEU A 196 -4.77 1.16 21.15
CA LEU A 196 -4.15 1.84 20.02
C LEU A 196 -3.81 3.30 20.37
N LEU A 197 -2.63 3.73 19.95
CA LEU A 197 -2.25 5.13 20.04
C LEU A 197 -3.00 5.97 19.00
N ASP A 198 -3.37 7.18 19.40
CA ASP A 198 -3.85 8.20 18.46
C ASP A 198 -2.63 8.84 17.78
N LEU A 199 -2.18 8.22 16.70
CA LEU A 199 -1.03 8.67 15.92
C LEU A 199 -1.50 9.55 14.77
N SER A 200 -0.83 10.69 14.57
CA SER A 200 -1.01 11.50 13.37
C SER A 200 -0.63 10.69 12.12
N GLU A 201 -1.13 11.14 10.96
CA GLU A 201 -0.71 10.59 9.66
C GLU A 201 0.83 10.49 9.59
N PRO A 202 1.36 9.41 8.96
CA PRO A 202 2.80 9.24 8.85
C PRO A 202 3.41 10.39 8.06
N GLU A 203 4.54 10.89 8.54
CA GLU A 203 5.27 11.96 7.85
C GLU A 203 5.75 11.44 6.49
N ARG A 204 5.50 12.23 5.44
CA ARG A 204 5.91 11.90 4.06
C ARG A 204 7.05 12.80 3.63
N THR A 205 7.95 12.28 2.81
CA THR A 205 8.86 13.16 2.06
C THR A 205 7.97 14.09 1.25
N GLN A 206 8.06 15.38 1.56
CA GLN A 206 7.49 16.35 0.66
C GLN A 206 8.28 16.20 -0.64
N SER A 207 7.65 15.64 -1.66
CA SER A 207 8.05 15.97 -3.02
C SER A 207 8.00 17.47 -3.06
N VAL A 208 9.15 18.15 -2.97
CA VAL A 208 9.23 19.57 -3.31
C VAL A 208 9.05 19.59 -4.81
N MET A 209 7.79 19.48 -5.19
CA MET A 209 7.36 19.71 -6.55
C MET A 209 7.55 21.21 -6.76
N THR A 210 8.74 21.56 -7.19
CA THR A 210 8.96 22.89 -7.75
C THR A 210 8.21 22.89 -9.09
N PRO A 211 7.16 23.71 -9.24
CA PRO A 211 6.54 23.89 -10.54
C PRO A 211 7.64 24.26 -11.54
N SER A 212 7.84 23.45 -12.56
CA SER A 212 8.74 23.85 -13.63
C SER A 212 8.17 25.12 -14.28
N PRO A 213 8.97 26.16 -14.48
CA PRO A 213 8.50 27.34 -15.19
C PRO A 213 8.12 26.95 -16.63
N GLY A 214 6.84 27.06 -16.95
CA GLY A 214 6.26 26.73 -18.25
C GLY A 214 5.14 25.71 -18.16
N ASN A 215 4.38 25.58 -19.26
CA ASN A 215 3.34 24.55 -19.36
C ASN A 215 3.98 23.16 -19.41
N GLN A 216 3.60 22.30 -18.51
CA GLN A 216 3.99 20.89 -18.57
C GLN A 216 3.11 20.17 -19.60
N LYS A 217 3.71 19.19 -20.29
CA LYS A 217 3.09 18.51 -21.41
C LYS A 217 3.22 17.00 -21.23
N PHE A 218 2.08 16.31 -21.30
CA PHE A 218 2.05 14.86 -21.40
C PHE A 218 1.94 14.44 -22.86
N GLN A 219 2.67 13.41 -23.23
CA GLN A 219 2.59 12.83 -24.57
C GLN A 219 2.69 11.31 -24.46
N SER A 220 1.62 10.60 -24.85
CA SER A 220 1.63 9.16 -25.01
C SER A 220 1.83 8.80 -26.48
N ASN A 221 3.00 8.27 -26.81
CA ASN A 221 3.28 7.77 -28.16
C ASN A 221 2.47 6.51 -28.51
N LEU A 222 2.00 5.77 -27.50
CA LEU A 222 1.23 4.54 -27.69
C LEU A 222 -0.22 4.83 -28.09
N HIS A 223 -0.78 5.94 -27.59
CA HIS A 223 -2.19 6.29 -27.79
C HIS A 223 -2.40 7.58 -28.59
N GLU A 224 -1.33 8.17 -29.12
CA GLU A 224 -1.37 9.44 -29.89
C GLU A 224 -2.10 10.58 -29.15
N ILE A 225 -2.00 10.59 -27.81
CA ILE A 225 -2.62 11.59 -26.95
C ILE A 225 -1.55 12.57 -26.49
N GLU A 226 -1.87 13.84 -26.62
CA GLU A 226 -1.04 14.93 -26.09
C GLU A 226 -1.95 15.95 -25.42
N PHE A 227 -1.59 16.36 -24.18
CA PHE A 227 -2.23 17.52 -23.55
C PHE A 227 -1.21 18.31 -22.71
N SER A 228 -1.53 19.57 -22.48
CA SER A 228 -0.73 20.46 -21.67
C SER A 228 -1.55 20.97 -20.51
N VAL A 229 -0.93 21.08 -19.35
CA VAL A 229 -1.55 21.70 -18.17
C VAL A 229 -1.09 23.14 -18.02
N PRO A 230 -1.90 24.01 -17.41
CA PRO A 230 -1.55 25.42 -17.21
C PRO A 230 -0.26 25.60 -16.39
N GLU A 231 0.33 26.78 -16.49
CA GLU A 231 1.47 27.14 -15.66
C GLU A 231 1.11 27.04 -14.18
N GLY A 232 1.99 26.45 -13.38
CA GLY A 232 1.78 26.24 -11.95
C GLY A 232 1.08 24.93 -11.61
N TRP A 233 0.63 24.17 -12.61
CA TRP A 233 0.15 22.80 -12.40
C TRP A 233 1.32 21.80 -12.45
N LEU A 234 1.18 20.70 -11.72
CA LEU A 234 2.13 19.61 -11.66
C LEU A 234 1.57 18.40 -12.39
N LEU A 235 2.33 17.91 -13.36
CA LEU A 235 1.97 16.72 -14.11
C LEU A 235 2.75 15.52 -13.59
N GLN A 236 2.04 14.43 -13.30
CA GLN A 236 2.61 13.17 -12.84
C GLN A 236 2.09 12.02 -13.69
N GLU A 237 2.97 11.08 -13.97
CA GLU A 237 2.62 9.77 -14.52
C GLU A 237 2.76 8.76 -13.37
N PRO A 238 1.66 8.48 -12.63
CA PRO A 238 1.71 7.53 -11.55
C PRO A 238 1.95 6.12 -12.09
N ASP A 239 2.61 5.28 -11.32
CA ASP A 239 2.73 3.86 -11.66
C ASP A 239 1.34 3.24 -11.77
N LYS A 240 1.10 2.49 -12.85
CA LYS A 240 -0.17 1.79 -13.05
C LYS A 240 -0.25 0.59 -12.11
N ILE A 241 -0.94 0.77 -10.98
CA ILE A 241 -1.16 -0.28 -9.98
C ILE A 241 -2.34 -1.18 -10.37
N GLN A 242 -3.33 -0.63 -11.09
CA GLN A 242 -4.52 -1.34 -11.58
C GLN A 242 -4.93 -0.83 -12.96
N GLU A 243 -5.76 -1.59 -13.67
CA GLU A 243 -6.28 -1.18 -14.99
C GLU A 243 -7.02 0.17 -14.93
N ASP A 244 -7.59 0.50 -13.78
CA ASP A 244 -8.33 1.74 -13.51
C ASP A 244 -7.47 2.86 -12.92
N SER A 245 -6.19 2.60 -12.64
CA SER A 245 -5.29 3.64 -12.15
C SER A 245 -5.09 4.72 -13.22
N PRO A 246 -5.00 6.01 -12.83
CA PRO A 246 -4.74 7.07 -13.79
C PRO A 246 -3.40 6.87 -14.51
N ASP A 247 -3.39 7.07 -15.81
CA ASP A 247 -2.14 7.15 -16.59
C ASP A 247 -1.40 8.45 -16.34
N VAL A 248 -2.16 9.49 -16.03
CA VAL A 248 -1.62 10.83 -15.74
C VAL A 248 -2.49 11.53 -14.72
N VAL A 249 -1.85 12.21 -13.79
CA VAL A 249 -2.50 13.09 -12.82
C VAL A 249 -1.87 14.49 -12.92
N ALA A 250 -2.70 15.50 -13.06
CA ALA A 250 -2.29 16.89 -12.97
C ALA A 250 -2.88 17.52 -11.71
N VAL A 251 -2.03 18.09 -10.87
CA VAL A 251 -2.42 18.73 -9.63
C VAL A 251 -2.20 20.24 -9.77
N GLY A 252 -3.26 21.01 -9.63
CA GLY A 252 -3.22 22.46 -9.70
C GLY A 252 -2.74 23.13 -8.40
N PRO A 253 -2.45 24.42 -8.46
CA PRO A 253 -2.10 25.20 -7.27
C PRO A 253 -3.28 25.25 -6.31
N LYS A 254 -2.98 25.32 -5.01
CA LYS A 254 -3.97 25.30 -3.95
C LYS A 254 -4.99 26.45 -4.11
N VAL A 255 -6.28 26.09 -4.11
CA VAL A 255 -7.40 27.03 -4.12
C VAL A 255 -8.21 26.79 -2.85
N GLY A 256 -8.20 27.74 -1.91
CA GLY A 256 -8.77 27.53 -0.58
C GLY A 256 -7.92 26.50 0.20
N GLU A 257 -8.54 25.42 0.66
CA GLU A 257 -7.87 24.34 1.39
C GLU A 257 -7.49 23.14 0.50
N MET A 258 -7.97 23.08 -0.74
CA MET A 258 -7.80 21.94 -1.66
C MET A 258 -6.97 22.30 -2.88
N ASN A 259 -6.36 21.28 -3.47
CA ASN A 259 -5.70 21.38 -4.77
C ASN A 259 -6.63 20.78 -5.84
N PRO A 260 -6.94 21.50 -6.93
CA PRO A 260 -7.67 20.92 -8.04
C PRO A 260 -6.84 19.82 -8.71
N VAL A 261 -7.48 18.71 -9.07
CA VAL A 261 -6.83 17.52 -9.68
C VAL A 261 -7.53 17.19 -11.00
N ILE A 262 -6.72 16.90 -12.02
CA ILE A 262 -7.19 16.33 -13.29
C ILE A 262 -6.51 14.96 -13.43
N SER A 263 -7.31 13.92 -13.61
CA SER A 263 -6.82 12.57 -13.87
C SER A 263 -7.19 12.12 -15.27
N LEU A 264 -6.22 11.53 -15.98
CA LEU A 264 -6.45 10.89 -17.27
C LEU A 264 -6.27 9.38 -17.10
N ILE A 265 -7.29 8.62 -17.51
CA ILE A 265 -7.26 7.16 -17.57
C ILE A 265 -7.44 6.75 -19.01
N ILE A 266 -6.49 5.99 -19.55
CA ILE A 266 -6.54 5.47 -20.90
C ILE A 266 -6.89 4.00 -20.84
N GLN A 267 -8.07 3.62 -21.31
CA GLN A 267 -8.55 2.24 -21.29
C GLN A 267 -8.89 1.74 -22.70
N GLN A 268 -8.67 0.45 -22.93
CA GLN A 268 -9.18 -0.20 -24.12
C GLN A 268 -10.70 -0.35 -24.01
N THR A 269 -11.43 0.07 -25.03
CA THR A 269 -12.90 0.06 -24.99
C THR A 269 -13.50 -1.35 -25.11
N ASN A 270 -12.71 -2.35 -25.51
CA ASN A 270 -13.17 -3.72 -25.72
C ASN A 270 -14.47 -3.80 -26.56
N GLN A 271 -14.56 -2.99 -27.62
CA GLN A 271 -15.70 -2.82 -28.52
C GLN A 271 -16.93 -2.13 -27.89
N ARG A 272 -16.82 -1.56 -26.68
CA ARG A 272 -17.88 -0.73 -26.08
C ARG A 272 -17.91 0.65 -26.75
N THR A 273 -19.10 1.22 -26.82
CA THR A 273 -19.27 2.60 -27.30
C THR A 273 -18.94 3.60 -26.19
N LEU A 274 -18.64 4.84 -26.58
CA LEU A 274 -18.43 5.92 -25.59
C LEU A 274 -19.66 6.11 -24.69
N ASP A 275 -20.88 6.02 -25.22
CA ASP A 275 -22.10 6.18 -24.44
C ASP A 275 -22.29 5.07 -23.39
N GLU A 276 -21.89 3.82 -23.68
CA GLU A 276 -21.90 2.72 -22.70
C GLU A 276 -20.91 2.97 -21.56
N ILE A 277 -19.70 3.41 -21.87
CA ILE A 277 -18.67 3.73 -20.88
C ILE A 277 -19.11 4.92 -20.01
N ILE A 278 -19.66 5.96 -20.63
CA ILE A 278 -20.17 7.13 -19.90
C ILE A 278 -21.31 6.74 -18.97
N SER A 279 -22.26 5.89 -19.43
CA SER A 279 -23.38 5.46 -18.58
C SER A 279 -22.89 4.75 -17.32
N GLU A 280 -21.94 3.83 -17.45
CA GLU A 280 -21.33 3.11 -16.31
C GLU A 280 -20.64 4.07 -15.34
N ARG A 281 -19.90 5.05 -15.85
CA ARG A 281 -19.23 6.05 -15.01
C ARG A 281 -20.21 6.98 -14.30
N ILE A 282 -21.29 7.38 -14.97
CA ILE A 282 -22.36 8.20 -14.34
C ILE A 282 -23.02 7.42 -13.20
N ASP A 283 -23.26 6.12 -13.37
CA ASP A 283 -23.85 5.30 -12.30
C ASP A 283 -22.93 5.22 -11.08
N MET A 284 -21.62 5.08 -11.26
CA MET A 284 -20.63 5.12 -10.18
C MET A 284 -20.60 6.49 -9.47
N LEU A 285 -20.61 7.58 -10.24
CA LEU A 285 -20.65 8.94 -9.67
C LEU A 285 -21.94 9.20 -8.89
N ASN A 286 -23.08 8.71 -9.38
CA ASN A 286 -24.36 8.84 -8.67
C ASN A 286 -24.34 8.08 -7.34
N GLN A 287 -23.69 6.91 -7.26
CA GLN A 287 -23.52 6.19 -6.00
C GLN A 287 -22.68 7.01 -5.00
N ALA A 288 -21.58 7.64 -5.44
CA ALA A 288 -20.78 8.50 -4.59
C ALA A 288 -21.53 9.77 -4.14
N VAL A 289 -22.44 10.30 -4.97
CA VAL A 289 -23.33 11.39 -4.57
C VAL A 289 -24.36 10.92 -3.53
N GLU A 290 -24.91 9.73 -3.70
CA GLU A 290 -25.89 9.16 -2.75
C GLU A 290 -25.25 8.84 -1.39
N SER A 291 -23.96 8.42 -1.36
CA SER A 291 -23.23 8.23 -0.10
C SER A 291 -22.81 9.53 0.58
N GLY A 292 -22.86 10.65 -0.13
CA GLY A 292 -22.46 11.96 0.39
C GLY A 292 -20.96 12.25 0.24
N ASP A 293 -20.23 11.42 -0.49
CA ASP A 293 -18.77 11.56 -0.70
C ASP A 293 -18.46 12.55 -1.83
N LEU A 294 -19.45 12.88 -2.67
CA LEU A 294 -19.26 13.69 -3.87
C LEU A 294 -20.46 14.59 -4.16
N THR A 295 -20.20 15.78 -4.66
CA THR A 295 -21.21 16.66 -5.26
C THR A 295 -20.84 16.95 -6.72
N ILE A 296 -21.72 16.62 -7.67
CA ILE A 296 -21.52 16.95 -9.08
C ILE A 296 -21.91 18.41 -9.31
N ILE A 297 -20.95 19.19 -9.82
CA ILE A 297 -21.12 20.61 -10.15
C ILE A 297 -21.65 20.76 -11.57
N SER A 298 -21.01 20.07 -12.52
CA SER A 298 -21.40 20.12 -13.93
C SER A 298 -21.09 18.84 -14.68
N GLN A 299 -21.85 18.56 -15.73
CA GLN A 299 -21.61 17.46 -16.65
C GLN A 299 -21.95 17.90 -18.07
N GLU A 300 -21.00 17.75 -19.01
CA GLU A 300 -21.24 18.13 -20.40
C GLU A 300 -20.51 17.22 -21.40
N LYS A 301 -21.12 17.06 -22.58
CA LYS A 301 -20.45 16.46 -23.75
C LYS A 301 -19.74 17.57 -24.53
N ILE A 302 -18.48 17.36 -24.82
CA ILE A 302 -17.66 18.30 -25.60
C ILE A 302 -17.04 17.60 -26.80
N ILE A 303 -16.49 18.37 -27.70
CA ILE A 303 -15.69 17.86 -28.83
C ILE A 303 -14.28 18.38 -28.66
N VAL A 304 -13.31 17.46 -28.65
CA VAL A 304 -11.88 17.77 -28.59
C VAL A 304 -11.20 17.14 -29.80
N ASN A 305 -10.65 17.95 -30.67
CA ASN A 305 -9.97 17.50 -31.91
C ASN A 305 -10.81 16.47 -32.71
N ASP A 306 -12.07 16.81 -32.97
CA ASP A 306 -13.05 15.98 -33.69
C ASP A 306 -13.49 14.68 -32.98
N ASN A 307 -13.03 14.44 -31.76
CA ASN A 307 -13.46 13.32 -30.94
C ASN A 307 -14.48 13.77 -29.88
N GLN A 308 -15.47 12.92 -29.64
CA GLN A 308 -16.43 13.15 -28.54
C GLN A 308 -15.76 12.89 -27.22
N ALA A 309 -15.99 13.77 -26.24
CA ALA A 309 -15.55 13.63 -24.86
C ALA A 309 -16.71 13.99 -23.91
N TYR A 310 -16.58 13.53 -22.67
CA TYR A 310 -17.53 13.85 -21.60
C TYR A 310 -16.74 14.42 -20.43
N VAL A 311 -17.18 15.56 -19.93
CA VAL A 311 -16.55 16.25 -18.80
C VAL A 311 -17.50 16.24 -17.63
N THR A 312 -17.03 15.80 -16.49
CA THR A 312 -17.72 15.92 -15.20
C THR A 312 -16.87 16.77 -14.27
N GLU A 313 -17.44 17.82 -13.74
CA GLU A 313 -16.86 18.59 -12.65
C GLU A 313 -17.57 18.21 -11.34
N ALA A 314 -16.81 17.83 -10.34
CA ALA A 314 -17.35 17.39 -9.06
C ALA A 314 -16.46 17.85 -7.92
N GLU A 315 -17.04 17.98 -6.73
CA GLU A 315 -16.36 18.30 -5.47
C GLU A 315 -16.56 17.15 -4.49
N GLY A 316 -15.47 16.65 -3.90
CA GLY A 316 -15.47 15.60 -2.89
C GLY A 316 -15.31 16.17 -1.48
N TYR A 317 -15.79 15.43 -0.46
CA TYR A 317 -15.74 15.81 0.96
C TYR A 317 -14.76 14.93 1.73
#